data_368801a8c4cb0013bf6307f589a9450f
#
_entry.id   368801a8c4cb0013bf6307f589a9450f
#
_cell.length_a   1.000
_cell.length_b   1.000
_cell.length_c   1.000
_cell.angle_alpha   90.00
_cell.angle_beta   90.00
_cell.angle_gamma   90.00
#
_symmetry.space_group_name_H-M   'P 1'
#
loop_
_entity.id
_entity.type
_entity.pdbx_description
1 polymer ?
#
loop_
_entity_poly.entity_id
_entity_poly.type
_entity_poly.pdbx_seq_one_letter_code
_entity_poly.pdbx_strand_id
1 'polypeptide(L)'
;VNPIRIRDNLEIGANDYNIVLNGTIRGQGKVFIGKELAINPGHVNIPLEGEKTLEPAFGLDAYWIDRAQSDFAKTAGYTVVDPATAIATHMNSILKNNADQLLGHNETQQLLDLVSERSPKLIEDLVPGKLPVSTVTQVLKNLLQEGVSIRDNRSIFDSLLSESVRTKDAIELTSLIRPHLGRSIVQDIIGAGEDLPIITLEQGLEQLLNNALKEGSQSRDAFLEPKLIDALADAIAEEKYSVEEQGLPAVLVVSPTIRPWLSRVTRQRLGNLSVLAYTEVPEDQEIR
;
A
#
# COMPACT_ATOMS: atom_id res chain seq x y z
N VAL A 1 11.52 -5.31 -13.45
CA VAL A 1 12.08 -4.15 -12.72
C VAL A 1 13.54 -4.02 -13.12
N ASN A 2 13.99 -2.81 -13.44
CA ASN A 2 15.38 -2.53 -13.76
C ASN A 2 16.28 -2.90 -12.57
N PRO A 3 17.52 -3.39 -12.80
CA PRO A 3 18.42 -3.78 -11.72
C PRO A 3 18.78 -2.58 -10.83
N ILE A 4 18.86 -2.83 -9.53
CA ILE A 4 19.32 -1.83 -8.55
C ILE A 4 20.79 -1.51 -8.84
N ARG A 5 21.10 -0.22 -8.88
CA ARG A 5 22.48 0.27 -9.08
C ARG A 5 22.95 1.00 -7.83
N ILE A 6 24.05 0.55 -7.27
CA ILE A 6 24.73 1.22 -6.16
C ILE A 6 25.85 2.08 -6.74
N ARG A 7 25.96 3.32 -6.29
CA ARG A 7 26.99 4.29 -6.70
C ARG A 7 27.49 5.03 -5.48
N ASP A 8 28.80 5.26 -5.45
CA ASP A 8 29.40 6.15 -4.47
C ASP A 8 29.00 7.59 -4.76
N ASN A 9 28.73 8.35 -3.71
CA ASN A 9 28.41 9.77 -3.78
C ASN A 9 29.26 10.53 -2.74
N LEU A 10 30.20 11.32 -3.22
CA LEU A 10 31.12 12.11 -2.39
C LEU A 10 30.49 13.42 -1.87
N GLU A 11 29.29 13.77 -2.33
CA GLU A 11 28.59 15.00 -1.94
C GLU A 11 27.78 14.83 -0.63
N ILE A 12 27.57 13.58 -0.17
CA ILE A 12 26.85 13.27 1.07
C ILE A 12 27.82 12.83 2.16
N GLY A 13 27.37 12.84 3.42
CA GLY A 13 28.19 12.42 4.55
C GLY A 13 28.60 10.93 4.46
N ALA A 14 29.74 10.58 5.08
CA ALA A 14 30.33 9.23 4.99
C ALA A 14 29.40 8.11 5.47
N ASN A 15 28.43 8.43 6.34
CA ASN A 15 27.47 7.50 6.88
C ASN A 15 26.06 7.66 6.27
N ASP A 16 25.90 8.62 5.35
CA ASP A 16 24.59 8.92 4.75
C ASP A 16 24.39 8.09 3.47
N TYR A 17 23.15 7.75 3.20
CA TYR A 17 22.74 7.13 1.94
C TYR A 17 21.47 7.74 1.40
N ASN A 18 21.32 7.73 0.08
CA ASN A 18 20.11 8.14 -0.62
C ASN A 18 19.55 6.99 -1.45
N ILE A 19 18.24 6.82 -1.43
CA ILE A 19 17.52 5.92 -2.33
C ILE A 19 16.84 6.78 -3.38
N VAL A 20 17.24 6.58 -4.64
CA VAL A 20 16.79 7.37 -5.79
C VAL A 20 15.90 6.50 -6.68
N LEU A 21 14.69 6.96 -6.96
CA LEU A 21 13.75 6.33 -7.87
C LEU A 21 13.45 7.30 -9.03
N ASN A 22 13.65 6.86 -10.26
CA ASN A 22 13.42 7.67 -11.47
C ASN A 22 14.07 9.07 -11.40
N GLY A 23 15.31 9.14 -10.87
CA GLY A 23 16.07 10.39 -10.75
C GLY A 23 15.69 11.28 -9.56
N THR A 24 14.71 10.87 -8.75
CA THR A 24 14.26 11.62 -7.56
C THR A 24 14.62 10.89 -6.28
N ILE A 25 15.17 11.59 -5.28
CA ILE A 25 15.42 11.04 -3.95
C ILE A 25 14.07 10.76 -3.29
N ARG A 26 13.84 9.48 -2.95
CA ARG A 26 12.64 9.02 -2.26
C ARG A 26 12.90 8.62 -0.81
N GLY A 27 14.15 8.35 -0.46
CA GLY A 27 14.53 8.06 0.91
C GLY A 27 15.96 8.47 1.18
N GLN A 28 16.19 8.83 2.42
CA GLN A 28 17.50 9.18 2.95
C GLN A 28 17.66 8.55 4.33
N GLY A 29 18.86 8.19 4.69
CA GLY A 29 19.14 7.65 6.00
C GLY A 29 20.62 7.67 6.34
N LYS A 30 20.91 7.28 7.58
CA LYS A 30 22.26 7.10 8.07
C LYS A 30 22.48 5.67 8.51
N VAL A 31 23.68 5.17 8.29
CA VAL A 31 24.13 3.87 8.81
C VAL A 31 25.53 3.99 9.38
N PHE A 32 25.81 3.25 10.43
CA PHE A 32 27.11 3.27 11.09
C PHE A 32 27.77 1.90 10.95
N ILE A 33 28.90 1.87 10.25
CA ILE A 33 29.68 0.64 10.09
C ILE A 33 30.18 0.17 11.47
N GLY A 34 29.95 -1.12 11.78
CA GLY A 34 30.33 -1.72 13.06
C GLY A 34 29.33 -1.56 14.19
N LYS A 35 28.26 -0.79 14.01
CA LYS A 35 27.10 -0.71 14.91
C LYS A 35 25.92 -1.53 14.41
N GLU A 36 24.91 -1.69 15.27
CA GLU A 36 23.63 -2.34 14.96
C GLU A 36 22.49 -1.39 15.33
N LEU A 37 21.39 -1.48 14.59
CA LEU A 37 20.20 -0.67 14.84
C LEU A 37 19.23 -1.45 15.72
N ALA A 38 19.01 -0.96 16.94
CA ALA A 38 18.03 -1.47 17.90
C ALA A 38 16.72 -0.68 17.73
N ILE A 39 15.71 -1.30 17.17
CA ILE A 39 14.39 -0.71 16.84
C ILE A 39 13.44 -1.01 17.98
N ASN A 40 12.78 0.01 18.51
CA ASN A 40 11.73 -0.13 19.52
C ASN A 40 10.40 -0.50 18.82
N PRO A 41 9.81 -1.68 19.10
CA PRO A 41 8.52 -2.05 18.52
C PRO A 41 7.30 -1.30 19.10
N GLY A 42 7.54 -0.28 19.95
CA GLY A 42 6.51 0.59 20.51
C GLY A 42 6.20 0.39 22.00
N HIS A 43 6.72 -0.65 22.62
CA HIS A 43 6.40 -0.98 24.02
C HIS A 43 7.63 -1.10 24.95
N VAL A 44 8.83 -0.83 24.44
CA VAL A 44 10.05 -0.94 25.25
C VAL A 44 10.40 0.41 25.86
N ASN A 45 10.44 0.45 27.21
CA ASN A 45 10.76 1.66 27.97
C ASN A 45 12.20 1.66 28.55
N ILE A 46 13.03 0.67 28.21
CA ILE A 46 14.40 0.57 28.69
C ILE A 46 15.30 1.36 27.74
N PRO A 47 15.92 2.46 28.15
CA PRO A 47 16.82 3.22 27.30
C PRO A 47 18.10 2.43 27.01
N LEU A 48 18.62 2.56 25.78
CA LEU A 48 19.91 1.99 25.39
C LEU A 48 20.97 3.08 25.31
N GLU A 49 22.21 2.72 25.55
CA GLU A 49 23.38 3.58 25.30
C GLU A 49 23.67 3.54 23.78
N GLY A 50 23.45 4.66 23.09
CA GLY A 50 23.67 4.73 21.64
C GLY A 50 23.17 6.03 21.05
N GLU A 51 23.35 6.17 19.75
CA GLU A 51 22.84 7.34 19.00
C GLU A 51 21.35 7.16 18.71
N LYS A 52 20.51 7.99 19.35
CA LYS A 52 19.06 7.95 19.12
C LYS A 52 18.74 8.40 17.68
N THR A 53 17.90 7.64 17.03
CA THR A 53 17.45 7.88 15.65
C THR A 53 16.02 7.39 15.45
N LEU A 54 15.48 7.63 14.26
CA LEU A 54 14.26 6.95 13.79
C LEU A 54 14.66 5.89 12.75
N GLU A 55 14.05 4.72 12.85
CA GLU A 55 14.19 3.70 11.83
C GLU A 55 13.58 4.21 10.51
N PRO A 56 14.33 4.18 9.39
CA PRO A 56 13.96 4.95 8.20
C PRO A 56 12.79 4.39 7.38
N ALA A 57 12.39 3.11 7.57
CA ALA A 57 11.29 2.51 6.81
C ALA A 57 9.91 2.81 7.40
N PHE A 58 9.79 2.81 8.73
CA PHE A 58 8.51 2.91 9.46
C PHE A 58 8.48 4.08 10.45
N GLY A 59 9.60 4.78 10.66
CA GLY A 59 9.70 5.92 11.57
C GLY A 59 9.67 5.54 13.06
N LEU A 60 9.99 4.30 13.40
CA LEU A 60 10.02 3.82 14.78
C LEU A 60 11.23 4.38 15.54
N ASP A 61 11.07 4.62 16.84
CA ASP A 61 12.18 4.99 17.70
C ASP A 61 13.26 3.91 17.68
N ALA A 62 14.52 4.29 17.50
CA ALA A 62 15.64 3.37 17.39
C ALA A 62 16.94 3.95 17.94
N TYR A 63 17.91 3.08 18.21
CA TYR A 63 19.26 3.44 18.68
C TYR A 63 20.32 2.72 17.85
N TRP A 64 21.34 3.45 17.39
CA TRP A 64 22.56 2.83 16.90
C TRP A 64 23.44 2.45 18.07
N ILE A 65 23.56 1.16 18.35
CA ILE A 65 24.27 0.58 19.48
C ILE A 65 25.55 -0.13 19.04
N ASP A 66 26.48 -0.30 19.95
CA ASP A 66 27.63 -1.15 19.71
C ASP A 66 27.22 -2.63 19.76
N ARG A 67 27.86 -3.48 18.95
CA ARG A 67 27.58 -4.93 18.90
C ARG A 67 27.58 -5.64 20.23
N ALA A 68 28.40 -5.17 21.18
CA ALA A 68 28.47 -5.73 22.53
C ALA A 68 27.13 -5.60 23.30
N GLN A 69 26.27 -4.66 22.92
CA GLN A 69 24.96 -4.44 23.55
C GLN A 69 23.82 -5.20 22.86
N SER A 70 24.09 -5.89 21.74
CA SER A 70 23.07 -6.55 20.93
C SER A 70 22.19 -7.53 21.71
N ASP A 71 22.83 -8.40 22.48
CA ASP A 71 22.12 -9.42 23.30
C ASP A 71 21.27 -8.79 24.40
N PHE A 72 21.78 -7.73 25.02
CA PHE A 72 21.04 -6.96 26.01
C PHE A 72 19.81 -6.28 25.37
N ALA A 73 20.00 -5.61 24.24
CA ALA A 73 18.91 -4.95 23.53
C ALA A 73 17.80 -5.94 23.11
N LYS A 74 18.18 -7.12 22.59
CA LYS A 74 17.21 -8.19 22.25
C LYS A 74 16.47 -8.69 23.49
N THR A 75 17.18 -8.89 24.60
CA THR A 75 16.55 -9.33 25.87
C THR A 75 15.60 -8.25 26.42
N ALA A 76 15.92 -6.98 26.21
CA ALA A 76 15.07 -5.85 26.57
C ALA A 76 13.81 -5.69 25.68
N GLY A 77 13.71 -6.45 24.57
CA GLY A 77 12.58 -6.46 23.67
C GLY A 77 12.75 -5.62 22.39
N TYR A 78 13.96 -5.10 22.14
CA TYR A 78 14.26 -4.42 20.88
C TYR A 78 14.47 -5.42 19.74
N THR A 79 14.07 -5.02 18.52
CA THR A 79 14.47 -5.71 17.29
C THR A 79 15.82 -5.16 16.84
N VAL A 80 16.87 -6.01 16.83
CA VAL A 80 18.23 -5.58 16.46
C VAL A 80 18.58 -6.09 15.07
N VAL A 81 18.97 -5.16 14.20
CA VAL A 81 19.34 -5.45 12.80
C VAL A 81 20.70 -4.81 12.45
N ASP A 82 21.39 -5.41 11.49
CA ASP A 82 22.61 -4.84 10.94
C ASP A 82 22.33 -3.68 9.95
N PRO A 83 23.34 -2.85 9.60
CA PRO A 83 23.17 -1.73 8.69
C PRO A 83 22.66 -2.13 7.30
N ALA A 84 23.07 -3.29 6.76
CA ALA A 84 22.65 -3.75 5.45
C ALA A 84 21.17 -4.12 5.45
N THR A 85 20.70 -4.79 6.50
CA THR A 85 19.28 -5.10 6.72
C THR A 85 18.45 -3.84 6.87
N ALA A 86 18.92 -2.83 7.60
CA ALA A 86 18.23 -1.55 7.74
C ALA A 86 18.04 -0.84 6.39
N ILE A 87 19.11 -0.77 5.56
CA ILE A 87 19.03 -0.21 4.21
C ILE A 87 18.06 -1.03 3.33
N ALA A 88 18.16 -2.36 3.37
CA ALA A 88 17.32 -3.24 2.56
C ALA A 88 15.84 -3.10 2.92
N THR A 89 15.52 -2.99 4.22
CA THR A 89 14.16 -2.76 4.70
C THR A 89 13.62 -1.41 4.24
N HIS A 90 14.42 -0.34 4.38
CA HIS A 90 14.06 0.99 3.91
C HIS A 90 13.82 1.01 2.39
N MET A 91 14.73 0.41 1.62
CA MET A 91 14.58 0.29 0.17
C MET A 91 13.31 -0.48 -0.21
N ASN A 92 13.04 -1.61 0.46
CA ASN A 92 11.84 -2.40 0.20
C ASN A 92 10.55 -1.62 0.51
N SER A 93 10.53 -0.86 1.60
CA SER A 93 9.42 0.05 1.92
C SER A 93 9.20 1.08 0.81
N ILE A 94 10.26 1.74 0.34
CA ILE A 94 10.18 2.72 -0.76
C ILE A 94 9.68 2.07 -2.06
N LEU A 95 10.20 0.89 -2.41
CA LEU A 95 9.77 0.18 -3.61
C LEU A 95 8.29 -0.21 -3.55
N LYS A 96 7.82 -0.71 -2.40
CA LYS A 96 6.40 -1.02 -2.19
C LYS A 96 5.51 0.22 -2.32
N ASN A 97 5.87 1.29 -1.65
CA ASN A 97 5.09 2.54 -1.64
C ASN A 97 5.09 3.29 -2.98
N ASN A 98 5.99 2.94 -3.90
CA ASN A 98 6.08 3.53 -5.23
C ASN A 98 6.02 2.48 -6.35
N ALA A 99 5.42 1.32 -6.08
CA ALA A 99 5.37 0.22 -7.05
C ALA A 99 4.63 0.60 -8.34
N ASP A 100 3.61 1.45 -8.24
CA ASP A 100 2.88 2.02 -9.38
C ASP A 100 3.77 2.83 -10.33
N GLN A 101 4.79 3.53 -9.80
CA GLN A 101 5.75 4.31 -10.59
C GLN A 101 6.80 3.44 -11.30
N LEU A 102 6.99 2.22 -10.82
CA LEU A 102 7.89 1.23 -11.41
C LEU A 102 7.25 0.42 -12.53
N LEU A 103 5.91 0.41 -12.58
CA LEU A 103 5.16 -0.31 -13.60
C LEU A 103 4.90 0.62 -14.80
N GLY A 104 5.57 0.36 -15.91
CA GLY A 104 5.36 1.04 -17.17
C GLY A 104 4.70 0.15 -18.22
N HIS A 105 4.67 0.63 -19.45
CA HIS A 105 4.15 -0.11 -20.60
C HIS A 105 4.94 -1.40 -20.85
N ASN A 106 6.26 -1.33 -20.76
CA ASN A 106 7.14 -2.49 -21.00
C ASN A 106 6.97 -3.58 -19.93
N GLU A 107 6.86 -3.18 -18.66
CA GLU A 107 6.64 -4.12 -17.55
C GLU A 107 5.26 -4.76 -17.68
N THR A 108 4.24 -4.00 -18.07
CA THR A 108 2.90 -4.53 -18.35
C THR A 108 2.93 -5.54 -19.49
N GLN A 109 3.66 -5.24 -20.58
CA GLN A 109 3.81 -6.16 -21.69
C GLN A 109 4.49 -7.47 -21.26
N GLN A 110 5.54 -7.40 -20.45
CA GLN A 110 6.20 -8.59 -19.89
C GLN A 110 5.23 -9.44 -19.04
N LEU A 111 4.33 -8.82 -18.27
CA LEU A 111 3.32 -9.55 -17.51
C LEU A 111 2.29 -10.22 -18.41
N LEU A 112 1.86 -9.55 -19.49
CA LEU A 112 0.97 -10.11 -20.51
C LEU A 112 1.63 -11.31 -21.21
N ASP A 113 2.89 -11.18 -21.62
CA ASP A 113 3.66 -12.23 -22.27
C ASP A 113 3.80 -13.47 -21.37
N LEU A 114 4.11 -13.26 -20.08
CA LEU A 114 4.21 -14.33 -19.08
C LEU A 114 2.89 -15.13 -18.93
N VAL A 115 1.75 -14.44 -18.92
CA VAL A 115 0.45 -15.11 -18.85
C VAL A 115 0.10 -15.75 -20.18
N SER A 116 0.49 -15.16 -21.31
CA SER A 116 0.25 -15.69 -22.66
C SER A 116 0.92 -17.05 -22.86
N GLU A 117 2.07 -17.33 -22.24
CA GLU A 117 2.73 -18.63 -22.31
C GLU A 117 1.83 -19.79 -21.83
N ARG A 118 0.96 -19.55 -20.85
CA ARG A 118 0.05 -20.55 -20.25
C ARG A 118 -1.39 -20.42 -20.69
N SER A 119 -1.81 -19.21 -21.07
CA SER A 119 -3.19 -18.87 -21.42
C SER A 119 -3.23 -17.91 -22.60
N PRO A 120 -2.77 -18.33 -23.81
CA PRO A 120 -2.63 -17.44 -24.96
C PRO A 120 -3.96 -16.80 -25.38
N LYS A 121 -5.05 -17.57 -25.39
CA LYS A 121 -6.38 -17.04 -25.77
C LYS A 121 -6.88 -15.92 -24.86
N LEU A 122 -6.59 -15.99 -23.56
CA LEU A 122 -6.98 -14.94 -22.62
C LEU A 122 -6.35 -13.61 -23.02
N ILE A 123 -5.08 -13.61 -23.39
CA ILE A 123 -4.37 -12.38 -23.76
C ILE A 123 -4.76 -11.90 -25.15
N GLU A 124 -4.90 -12.82 -26.14
CA GLU A 124 -5.38 -12.48 -27.48
C GLU A 124 -6.77 -11.82 -27.47
N ASP A 125 -7.68 -12.32 -26.61
CA ASP A 125 -9.02 -11.78 -26.48
C ASP A 125 -9.03 -10.43 -25.72
N LEU A 126 -8.13 -10.26 -24.75
CA LEU A 126 -8.04 -9.05 -23.92
C LEU A 126 -7.35 -7.91 -24.66
N VAL A 127 -6.15 -8.13 -25.21
CA VAL A 127 -5.27 -7.10 -25.79
C VAL A 127 -4.85 -7.48 -27.19
N PRO A 128 -5.03 -6.61 -28.20
CA PRO A 128 -5.67 -5.29 -28.14
C PRO A 128 -7.20 -5.33 -28.29
N GLY A 129 -7.81 -6.52 -28.42
CA GLY A 129 -9.19 -6.72 -28.84
C GLY A 129 -10.24 -6.00 -27.96
N LYS A 130 -10.11 -6.10 -26.66
CA LYS A 130 -11.03 -5.49 -25.69
C LYS A 130 -10.46 -4.22 -25.07
N LEU A 131 -9.19 -4.26 -24.62
CA LEU A 131 -8.53 -3.15 -23.95
C LEU A 131 -7.16 -2.86 -24.60
N PRO A 132 -6.75 -1.60 -24.73
CA PRO A 132 -5.36 -1.28 -25.06
C PRO A 132 -4.46 -1.57 -23.88
N VAL A 133 -3.17 -1.86 -24.12
CA VAL A 133 -2.15 -2.10 -23.06
C VAL A 133 -2.11 -0.92 -22.08
N SER A 134 -2.32 0.31 -22.55
CA SER A 134 -2.34 1.50 -21.69
C SER A 134 -3.43 1.46 -20.62
N THR A 135 -4.63 0.97 -20.94
CA THR A 135 -5.72 0.80 -19.98
C THR A 135 -5.38 -0.31 -18.98
N VAL A 136 -4.84 -1.44 -19.44
CA VAL A 136 -4.38 -2.52 -18.55
C VAL A 136 -3.29 -1.99 -17.60
N THR A 137 -2.31 -1.27 -18.13
CA THR A 137 -1.25 -0.62 -17.32
C THR A 137 -1.87 0.28 -16.25
N GLN A 138 -2.85 1.10 -16.61
CA GLN A 138 -3.46 2.03 -15.65
C GLN A 138 -4.25 1.28 -14.55
N VAL A 139 -4.96 0.21 -14.89
CA VAL A 139 -5.65 -0.63 -13.89
C VAL A 139 -4.64 -1.27 -12.93
N LEU A 140 -3.56 -1.86 -13.44
CA LEU A 140 -2.51 -2.44 -12.60
C LEU A 140 -1.87 -1.39 -11.68
N LYS A 141 -1.62 -0.16 -12.19
CA LYS A 141 -1.15 0.96 -11.37
C LYS A 141 -2.13 1.35 -10.28
N ASN A 142 -3.41 1.42 -10.59
CA ASN A 142 -4.45 1.73 -9.62
C ASN A 142 -4.49 0.68 -8.49
N LEU A 143 -4.40 -0.62 -8.83
CA LEU A 143 -4.31 -1.70 -7.84
C LEU A 143 -3.10 -1.53 -6.93
N LEU A 144 -1.91 -1.29 -7.51
CA LEU A 144 -0.68 -1.07 -6.75
C LEU A 144 -0.73 0.16 -5.85
N GLN A 145 -1.35 1.26 -6.33
CA GLN A 145 -1.55 2.48 -5.53
C GLN A 145 -2.45 2.24 -4.32
N GLU A 146 -3.36 1.29 -4.42
CA GLU A 146 -4.26 0.89 -3.33
C GLU A 146 -3.70 -0.29 -2.51
N GLY A 147 -2.42 -0.63 -2.69
CA GLY A 147 -1.74 -1.69 -1.94
C GLY A 147 -2.14 -3.11 -2.35
N VAL A 148 -2.93 -3.26 -3.43
CA VAL A 148 -3.38 -4.58 -3.91
C VAL A 148 -2.27 -5.27 -4.70
N SER A 149 -1.98 -6.51 -4.33
CA SER A 149 -0.98 -7.34 -5.00
C SER A 149 -1.40 -7.68 -6.43
N ILE A 150 -0.48 -7.49 -7.37
CA ILE A 150 -0.69 -7.89 -8.77
C ILE A 150 0.00 -9.22 -9.12
N ARG A 151 0.36 -10.04 -8.12
CA ARG A 151 1.06 -11.33 -8.35
C ARG A 151 0.20 -12.34 -9.09
N ASP A 152 -1.09 -12.39 -8.83
CA ASP A 152 -2.04 -13.20 -9.57
C ASP A 152 -2.51 -12.49 -10.85
N ASN A 153 -1.57 -12.30 -11.77
CA ASN A 153 -1.81 -11.63 -13.04
C ASN A 153 -2.93 -12.31 -13.84
N ARG A 154 -3.02 -13.63 -13.76
CA ARG A 154 -4.00 -14.40 -14.52
C ARG A 154 -5.42 -14.05 -14.08
N SER A 155 -5.72 -14.09 -12.78
CA SER A 155 -7.05 -13.74 -12.26
C SER A 155 -7.40 -12.28 -12.55
N ILE A 156 -6.43 -11.37 -12.48
CA ILE A 156 -6.62 -9.97 -12.85
C ILE A 156 -7.01 -9.83 -14.32
N PHE A 157 -6.28 -10.48 -15.25
CA PHE A 157 -6.55 -10.37 -16.69
C PHE A 157 -7.86 -11.06 -17.08
N ASP A 158 -8.21 -12.18 -16.45
CA ASP A 158 -9.49 -12.86 -16.65
C ASP A 158 -10.67 -11.99 -16.20
N SER A 159 -10.56 -11.38 -15.03
CA SER A 159 -11.54 -10.41 -14.53
C SER A 159 -11.65 -9.17 -15.44
N LEU A 160 -10.52 -8.64 -15.92
CA LEU A 160 -10.49 -7.53 -16.87
C LEU A 160 -11.19 -7.89 -18.18
N LEU A 161 -10.97 -9.10 -18.71
CA LEU A 161 -11.64 -9.57 -19.92
C LEU A 161 -13.17 -9.58 -19.73
N SER A 162 -13.63 -10.13 -18.62
CA SER A 162 -15.04 -10.22 -18.27
C SER A 162 -15.68 -8.83 -18.11
N GLU A 163 -15.06 -7.94 -17.34
CA GLU A 163 -15.62 -6.60 -17.04
C GLU A 163 -15.41 -5.58 -18.18
N SER A 164 -14.49 -5.86 -19.10
CA SER A 164 -14.24 -5.01 -20.28
C SER A 164 -15.45 -4.85 -21.22
N VAL A 165 -16.46 -5.70 -21.08
CA VAL A 165 -17.72 -5.60 -21.81
C VAL A 165 -18.58 -4.43 -21.30
N ARG A 166 -18.46 -4.10 -20.01
CA ARG A 166 -19.27 -3.08 -19.32
C ARG A 166 -18.68 -1.68 -19.49
N THR A 167 -17.36 -1.57 -19.39
CA THR A 167 -16.65 -0.29 -19.44
C THR A 167 -15.24 -0.43 -19.99
N LYS A 168 -14.66 0.70 -20.41
CA LYS A 168 -13.25 0.83 -20.80
C LYS A 168 -12.49 1.80 -19.88
N ASP A 169 -13.20 2.45 -18.96
CA ASP A 169 -12.60 3.36 -18.01
C ASP A 169 -11.75 2.59 -16.99
N ALA A 170 -10.50 3.00 -16.82
CA ALA A 170 -9.57 2.29 -15.97
C ALA A 170 -9.91 2.35 -14.46
N ILE A 171 -10.54 3.45 -14.01
CA ILE A 171 -10.93 3.60 -12.60
C ILE A 171 -12.14 2.70 -12.33
N GLU A 172 -13.12 2.71 -13.23
CA GLU A 172 -14.30 1.87 -13.13
C GLU A 172 -13.93 0.39 -13.23
N LEU A 173 -13.07 0.00 -14.19
CA LEU A 173 -12.54 -1.36 -14.32
C LEU A 173 -11.85 -1.80 -13.03
N THR A 174 -10.99 -0.95 -12.44
CA THR A 174 -10.33 -1.25 -11.16
C THR A 174 -11.36 -1.60 -10.08
N SER A 175 -12.43 -0.81 -9.96
CA SER A 175 -13.48 -1.05 -8.97
C SER A 175 -14.26 -2.34 -9.25
N LEU A 176 -14.51 -2.68 -10.52
CA LEU A 176 -15.26 -3.87 -10.93
C LEU A 176 -14.48 -5.17 -10.73
N ILE A 177 -13.15 -5.16 -10.91
CA ILE A 177 -12.33 -6.38 -10.74
C ILE A 177 -11.96 -6.66 -9.29
N ARG A 178 -11.93 -5.66 -8.39
CA ARG A 178 -11.53 -5.83 -6.99
C ARG A 178 -12.37 -6.87 -6.21
N PRO A 179 -13.70 -6.97 -6.39
CA PRO A 179 -14.48 -8.05 -5.76
C PRO A 179 -14.00 -9.46 -6.14
N HIS A 180 -13.54 -9.67 -7.38
CA HIS A 180 -12.95 -10.95 -7.81
C HIS A 180 -11.62 -11.26 -7.11
N LEU A 181 -10.94 -10.23 -6.62
CA LEU A 181 -9.68 -10.32 -5.86
C LEU A 181 -9.89 -10.26 -4.35
N GLY A 182 -11.13 -10.13 -3.88
CA GLY A 182 -11.48 -9.83 -2.49
C GLY A 182 -10.81 -10.75 -1.48
N ARG A 183 -10.83 -12.07 -1.71
CA ARG A 183 -10.17 -13.05 -0.82
C ARG A 183 -8.65 -12.81 -0.72
N SER A 184 -7.99 -12.54 -1.83
CA SER A 184 -6.56 -12.22 -1.85
C SER A 184 -6.27 -10.90 -1.15
N ILE A 185 -7.10 -9.87 -1.37
CA ILE A 185 -6.96 -8.56 -0.74
C ILE A 185 -7.09 -8.68 0.79
N VAL A 186 -8.14 -9.36 1.27
CA VAL A 186 -8.35 -9.55 2.71
C VAL A 186 -7.21 -10.35 3.33
N GLN A 187 -6.79 -11.43 2.69
CA GLN A 187 -5.69 -12.27 3.18
C GLN A 187 -4.34 -11.52 3.23
N ASP A 188 -4.09 -10.62 2.29
CA ASP A 188 -2.87 -9.79 2.29
C ASP A 188 -2.87 -8.76 3.44
N ILE A 189 -4.06 -8.37 3.95
CA ILE A 189 -4.22 -7.41 5.06
C ILE A 189 -4.08 -8.09 6.42
N ILE A 190 -4.82 -9.17 6.66
CA ILE A 190 -4.95 -9.79 8.00
C ILE A 190 -4.21 -11.12 8.14
N GLY A 191 -3.78 -11.73 7.02
CA GLY A 191 -3.30 -13.11 7.02
C GLY A 191 -4.41 -14.14 6.84
N ALA A 192 -4.03 -15.40 6.82
CA ALA A 192 -4.98 -16.49 6.59
C ALA A 192 -5.67 -16.91 7.89
N GLY A 193 -7.00 -16.88 7.91
CA GLY A 193 -7.82 -17.39 9.02
C GLY A 193 -7.95 -16.45 10.22
N GLU A 194 -7.57 -15.20 10.07
CA GLU A 194 -7.78 -14.16 11.08
C GLU A 194 -9.10 -13.41 10.84
N ASP A 195 -9.70 -12.88 11.91
CA ASP A 195 -10.90 -12.04 11.82
C ASP A 195 -10.55 -10.69 11.22
N LEU A 196 -11.42 -10.16 10.37
CA LEU A 196 -11.25 -8.85 9.76
C LEU A 196 -11.76 -7.74 10.69
N PRO A 197 -10.87 -6.92 11.28
CA PRO A 197 -11.31 -5.75 12.04
C PRO A 197 -11.80 -4.68 11.08
N ILE A 198 -13.04 -4.22 11.24
CA ILE A 198 -13.62 -3.24 10.32
C ILE A 198 -13.99 -1.94 11.04
N ILE A 199 -13.73 -0.85 10.34
CA ILE A 199 -14.26 0.48 10.61
C ILE A 199 -15.38 0.73 9.58
N THR A 200 -16.51 1.26 9.97
CA THR A 200 -17.61 1.60 9.07
C THR A 200 -18.03 3.05 9.24
N LEU A 201 -18.63 3.61 8.21
CA LEU A 201 -19.26 4.93 8.33
C LEU A 201 -20.66 4.80 8.94
N GLU A 202 -21.08 5.81 9.69
CA GLU A 202 -22.46 5.94 10.11
C GLU A 202 -23.39 5.99 8.89
N GLN A 203 -24.54 5.32 8.95
CA GLN A 203 -25.44 5.10 7.81
C GLN A 203 -25.90 6.41 7.15
N GLY A 204 -26.21 7.44 7.95
CA GLY A 204 -26.65 8.74 7.43
C GLY A 204 -25.54 9.47 6.68
N LEU A 205 -24.30 9.40 7.20
CA LEU A 205 -23.13 9.96 6.52
C LEU A 205 -22.83 9.21 5.21
N GLU A 206 -22.92 7.89 5.23
CA GLU A 206 -22.69 7.09 4.02
C GLU A 206 -23.73 7.39 2.94
N GLN A 207 -25.02 7.57 3.30
CA GLN A 207 -26.07 7.96 2.38
C GLN A 207 -25.82 9.36 1.79
N LEU A 208 -25.43 10.32 2.62
CA LEU A 208 -25.08 11.67 2.18
C LEU A 208 -23.96 11.65 1.14
N LEU A 209 -22.86 10.92 1.43
CA LEU A 209 -21.72 10.77 0.53
C LEU A 209 -22.12 10.07 -0.79
N ASN A 210 -22.92 9.01 -0.71
CA ASN A 210 -23.42 8.31 -1.88
C ASN A 210 -24.25 9.24 -2.80
N ASN A 211 -25.13 10.06 -2.23
CA ASN A 211 -25.94 10.99 -2.99
C ASN A 211 -25.09 12.08 -3.65
N ALA A 212 -24.19 12.70 -2.87
CA ALA A 212 -23.28 13.72 -3.38
C ALA A 212 -22.39 13.20 -4.54
N LEU A 213 -21.88 11.97 -4.45
CA LEU A 213 -21.04 11.38 -5.50
C LEU A 213 -21.83 10.95 -6.75
N LYS A 214 -23.12 10.60 -6.61
CA LYS A 214 -24.00 10.28 -7.76
C LYS A 214 -24.43 11.53 -8.53
N GLU A 215 -24.73 12.61 -7.84
CA GLU A 215 -25.15 13.87 -8.46
C GLU A 215 -23.98 14.60 -9.15
N GLY A 216 -22.76 14.37 -8.70
CA GLY A 216 -21.55 15.03 -9.17
C GLY A 216 -20.81 14.33 -10.31
N SER A 217 -21.43 14.05 -11.43
CA SER A 217 -20.83 13.26 -12.53
C SER A 217 -19.62 13.88 -13.25
N GLN A 218 -19.27 15.16 -13.01
CA GLN A 218 -18.14 15.82 -13.72
C GLN A 218 -17.04 16.41 -12.80
N SER A 219 -17.29 16.56 -11.49
CA SER A 219 -16.28 17.08 -10.55
C SER A 219 -16.53 16.51 -9.16
N ARG A 220 -16.26 15.24 -8.99
CA ARG A 220 -16.54 14.45 -7.78
C ARG A 220 -16.00 15.06 -6.46
N ASP A 221 -15.00 15.91 -6.53
CA ASP A 221 -14.40 16.58 -5.36
C ASP A 221 -15.02 17.97 -5.06
N ALA A 222 -15.80 18.53 -5.98
CA ALA A 222 -16.33 19.90 -5.85
C ALA A 222 -17.66 19.99 -5.08
N PHE A 223 -18.29 18.85 -4.76
CA PHE A 223 -19.62 18.81 -4.12
C PHE A 223 -19.56 18.65 -2.58
N LEU A 224 -18.42 18.25 -2.04
CA LEU A 224 -18.25 18.12 -0.60
C LEU A 224 -17.46 19.32 -0.06
N GLU A 225 -17.98 19.95 0.96
CA GLU A 225 -17.26 21.04 1.62
C GLU A 225 -15.90 20.55 2.15
N PRO A 226 -14.81 21.30 1.91
CA PRO A 226 -13.48 20.91 2.40
C PRO A 226 -13.45 20.60 3.90
N LYS A 227 -14.22 21.35 4.71
CA LYS A 227 -14.35 21.10 6.15
C LYS A 227 -14.95 19.75 6.49
N LEU A 228 -15.91 19.26 5.69
CA LEU A 228 -16.49 17.93 5.89
C LEU A 228 -15.46 16.84 5.57
N ILE A 229 -14.68 17.03 4.49
CA ILE A 229 -13.60 16.10 4.13
C ILE A 229 -12.51 16.07 5.22
N ASP A 230 -12.16 17.22 5.77
CA ASP A 230 -11.21 17.34 6.88
C ASP A 230 -11.72 16.60 8.13
N ALA A 231 -12.96 16.91 8.57
CA ALA A 231 -13.57 16.27 9.74
C ALA A 231 -13.73 14.74 9.56
N LEU A 232 -14.08 14.29 8.35
CA LEU A 232 -14.16 12.86 8.04
C LEU A 232 -12.79 12.20 8.14
N ALA A 233 -11.75 12.83 7.59
CA ALA A 233 -10.39 12.28 7.64
C ALA A 233 -9.87 12.23 9.08
N ASP A 234 -10.15 13.25 9.90
CA ASP A 234 -9.76 13.29 11.32
C ASP A 234 -10.46 12.18 12.12
N ALA A 235 -11.78 12.00 11.94
CA ALA A 235 -12.52 10.93 12.59
C ALA A 235 -12.01 9.52 12.19
N ILE A 236 -11.71 9.31 10.89
CA ILE A 236 -11.12 8.05 10.43
C ILE A 236 -9.73 7.84 11.03
N ALA A 237 -8.93 8.92 11.19
CA ALA A 237 -7.61 8.85 11.80
C ALA A 237 -7.68 8.42 13.27
N GLU A 238 -8.62 8.93 14.04
CA GLU A 238 -8.85 8.56 15.44
C GLU A 238 -9.22 7.08 15.57
N GLU A 239 -10.17 6.59 14.77
CA GLU A 239 -10.57 5.18 14.78
C GLU A 239 -9.44 4.27 14.31
N LYS A 240 -8.72 4.64 13.25
CA LYS A 240 -7.53 3.94 12.78
C LYS A 240 -6.52 3.76 13.91
N TYR A 241 -6.21 4.84 14.61
CA TYR A 241 -5.25 4.82 15.72
C TYR A 241 -5.72 3.88 16.85
N SER A 242 -7.00 3.95 17.22
CA SER A 242 -7.61 3.08 18.24
C SER A 242 -7.52 1.58 17.89
N VAL A 243 -7.69 1.22 16.62
CA VAL A 243 -7.56 -0.17 16.15
C VAL A 243 -6.09 -0.61 16.12
N GLU A 244 -5.20 0.26 15.64
CA GLU A 244 -3.76 -0.01 15.56
C GLU A 244 -3.10 -0.13 16.94
N GLU A 245 -3.57 0.61 17.96
CA GLU A 245 -3.12 0.43 19.36
C GLU A 245 -3.41 -0.97 19.92
N GLN A 246 -4.41 -1.66 19.39
CA GLN A 246 -4.72 -3.04 19.73
C GLN A 246 -3.85 -4.07 18.96
N GLY A 247 -2.93 -3.59 18.11
CA GLY A 247 -2.09 -4.43 17.27
C GLY A 247 -2.82 -5.01 16.05
N LEU A 248 -3.97 -4.45 15.68
CA LEU A 248 -4.80 -4.91 14.56
C LEU A 248 -4.65 -3.98 13.36
N PRO A 249 -4.75 -4.49 12.12
CA PRO A 249 -4.76 -3.64 10.94
C PRO A 249 -6.10 -2.88 10.84
N ALA A 250 -6.04 -1.57 10.58
CA ALA A 250 -7.25 -0.78 10.38
C ALA A 250 -7.79 -0.96 8.96
N VAL A 251 -9.05 -1.38 8.82
CA VAL A 251 -9.73 -1.59 7.54
C VAL A 251 -11.05 -0.84 7.51
N LEU A 252 -11.18 0.11 6.59
CA LEU A 252 -12.41 0.87 6.39
C LEU A 252 -13.28 0.19 5.32
N VAL A 253 -14.50 -0.21 5.69
CA VAL A 253 -15.44 -0.88 4.78
C VAL A 253 -16.62 0.03 4.47
N VAL A 254 -16.87 0.28 3.17
CA VAL A 254 -17.86 1.25 2.69
C VAL A 254 -18.59 0.74 1.45
N SER A 255 -19.58 1.49 0.96
CA SER A 255 -20.25 1.15 -0.29
C SER A 255 -19.31 1.23 -1.50
N PRO A 256 -19.55 0.40 -2.54
CA PRO A 256 -18.75 0.40 -3.78
C PRO A 256 -18.67 1.77 -4.45
N THR A 257 -19.69 2.60 -4.33
CA THR A 257 -19.74 3.95 -4.93
C THR A 257 -18.77 4.91 -4.25
N ILE A 258 -18.67 4.85 -2.92
CA ILE A 258 -17.82 5.75 -2.12
C ILE A 258 -16.36 5.30 -2.13
N ARG A 259 -16.12 4.00 -2.17
CA ARG A 259 -14.80 3.41 -1.98
C ARG A 259 -13.68 4.07 -2.82
N PRO A 260 -13.81 4.27 -4.16
CA PRO A 260 -12.71 4.82 -4.95
C PRO A 260 -12.33 6.25 -4.56
N TRP A 261 -13.35 7.06 -4.25
CA TRP A 261 -13.15 8.43 -3.79
C TRP A 261 -12.50 8.45 -2.41
N LEU A 262 -13.03 7.68 -1.47
CA LEU A 262 -12.56 7.66 -0.09
C LEU A 262 -11.13 7.08 0.01
N SER A 263 -10.82 6.03 -0.74
CA SER A 263 -9.46 5.49 -0.85
C SER A 263 -8.45 6.55 -1.31
N ARG A 264 -8.82 7.42 -2.26
CA ARG A 264 -7.95 8.51 -2.70
C ARG A 264 -7.77 9.58 -1.61
N VAL A 265 -8.83 9.99 -0.94
CA VAL A 265 -8.79 11.00 0.12
C VAL A 265 -7.97 10.51 1.32
N THR A 266 -8.24 9.30 1.80
CA THR A 266 -7.55 8.72 2.95
C THR A 266 -6.08 8.48 2.68
N ARG A 267 -5.70 8.00 1.49
CA ARG A 267 -4.31 7.78 1.11
C ARG A 267 -3.47 9.06 1.14
N GLN A 268 -4.03 10.19 0.72
CA GLN A 268 -3.34 11.48 0.75
C GLN A 268 -3.10 12.00 2.17
N ARG A 269 -3.97 11.66 3.12
CA ARG A 269 -3.97 12.21 4.48
C ARG A 269 -3.50 11.23 5.55
N LEU A 270 -3.85 9.97 5.42
CA LEU A 270 -3.69 8.95 6.47
C LEU A 270 -2.67 7.85 6.09
N GLY A 271 -2.12 7.88 4.87
CA GLY A 271 -1.16 6.88 4.42
C GLY A 271 -1.78 5.48 4.32
N ASN A 272 -1.26 4.53 5.09
CA ASN A 272 -1.61 3.11 5.02
C ASN A 272 -2.95 2.78 5.70
N LEU A 273 -4.07 3.18 5.10
CA LEU A 273 -5.39 2.70 5.48
C LEU A 273 -5.97 1.87 4.34
N SER A 274 -6.35 0.63 4.62
CA SER A 274 -7.04 -0.22 3.65
C SER A 274 -8.51 0.17 3.55
N VAL A 275 -8.96 0.53 2.34
CA VAL A 275 -10.37 0.88 2.08
C VAL A 275 -10.98 -0.17 1.16
N LEU A 276 -11.96 -0.93 1.66
CA LEU A 276 -12.66 -1.99 0.95
C LEU A 276 -14.11 -1.60 0.67
N ALA A 277 -14.67 -2.12 -0.41
CA ALA A 277 -16.11 -2.14 -0.58
C ALA A 277 -16.71 -3.39 0.11
N TYR A 278 -17.98 -3.33 0.53
CA TYR A 278 -18.67 -4.51 1.09
C TYR A 278 -18.57 -5.74 0.18
N THR A 279 -18.60 -5.51 -1.14
CA THR A 279 -18.51 -6.56 -2.17
C THR A 279 -17.12 -7.18 -2.31
N GLU A 280 -16.10 -6.59 -1.69
CA GLU A 280 -14.73 -7.10 -1.69
C GLU A 280 -14.45 -8.03 -0.49
N VAL A 281 -15.31 -7.98 0.53
CA VAL A 281 -15.21 -8.87 1.69
C VAL A 281 -15.84 -10.22 1.35
N PRO A 282 -15.10 -11.35 1.46
CA PRO A 282 -15.66 -12.66 1.21
C PRO A 282 -16.82 -13.01 2.18
N GLU A 283 -17.85 -13.73 1.69
CA GLU A 283 -19.01 -14.10 2.50
C GLU A 283 -18.68 -14.97 3.72
N ASP A 284 -17.61 -15.75 3.64
CA ASP A 284 -17.11 -16.64 4.68
C ASP A 284 -16.07 -15.98 5.62
N GLN A 285 -15.80 -14.66 5.46
CA GLN A 285 -14.88 -13.93 6.30
C GLN A 285 -15.54 -13.51 7.61
N GLU A 286 -14.98 -13.94 8.74
CA GLU A 286 -15.40 -13.46 10.05
C GLU A 286 -14.98 -12.00 10.25
N ILE A 287 -15.93 -11.19 10.78
CA ILE A 287 -15.77 -9.75 10.98
C ILE A 287 -15.76 -9.47 12.49
N ARG A 288 -14.87 -8.57 12.88
CA ARG A 288 -14.75 -8.11 14.26
C ARG A 288 -14.95 -6.60 14.36
#